data_11fc2085b4e83f115e27f6dc7619c45a
#
_entry.id   11fc2085b4e83f115e27f6dc7619c45a
#
_cell.length_a   1.000
_cell.length_b   1.000
_cell.length_c   1.000
_cell.angle_alpha   90.00
_cell.angle_beta   90.00
_cell.angle_gamma   90.00
#
_symmetry.space_group_name_H-M   'P 1'
#
loop_
_entity.id
_entity.type
_entity.pdbx_description
1 polymer ?
#
loop_
_entity_poly.entity_id
_entity_poly.type
_entity_poly.pdbx_seq_one_letter_code
_entity_poly.pdbx_strand_id
1 'polypeptide(L)'
;MHTLPAWTFRPSPGNVFLPEIGVDRNREAPLTILYRDEHIVVIDKPAGLLIHRSEIDRHETRFAIQILRDQIGQRVWPTHRLDRGTSGVLLFALNVELAGVLGRQFEKGTVEKRYWAVVRGHPPAEGVIDHPLSRQRDPYEFQGERSSQAAQAAVTRYRRLAETELPVMVDRYPSSRYALVELEPITGRRHQLRRHLKHIAHPIIGDATYGKGRHNRFFAEQFGCHRSLLACIELAFDHPVSGQRLQIKAPVSGEFAATLAQLGWRFPKV
;
A
#
# COMPACT_ATOMS: atom_id res chain seq x y z
N MET A 1 36.10 5.73 -3.70
CA MET A 1 35.99 4.29 -4.00
C MET A 1 35.47 3.58 -2.77
N HIS A 2 34.14 3.35 -2.68
CA HIS A 2 33.55 2.56 -1.60
C HIS A 2 33.30 1.16 -2.12
N THR A 3 34.08 0.22 -1.62
CA THR A 3 33.97 -1.21 -1.90
C THR A 3 32.70 -1.74 -1.26
N LEU A 4 31.80 -2.27 -2.09
CA LEU A 4 30.60 -3.01 -1.65
C LEU A 4 31.04 -4.31 -0.97
N PRO A 5 30.39 -4.75 0.13
CA PRO A 5 30.72 -6.00 0.79
C PRO A 5 30.39 -7.20 -0.10
N ALA A 6 31.28 -8.17 -0.13
CA ALA A 6 31.13 -9.42 -0.85
C ALA A 6 29.93 -10.20 -0.28
N TRP A 7 29.04 -10.62 -1.17
CA TRP A 7 27.88 -11.46 -0.86
C TRP A 7 28.35 -12.90 -0.58
N THR A 8 28.43 -13.27 0.68
CA THR A 8 28.67 -14.67 1.08
C THR A 8 27.34 -15.34 1.38
N PHE A 9 27.10 -16.46 0.72
CA PHE A 9 26.02 -17.39 0.97
C PHE A 9 26.05 -17.84 2.44
N ARG A 10 25.01 -17.54 3.25
CA ARG A 10 24.85 -18.12 4.59
C ARG A 10 23.78 -19.20 4.52
N PRO A 11 24.08 -20.44 4.95
CA PRO A 11 23.06 -21.46 5.16
C PRO A 11 22.20 -21.10 6.38
N SER A 12 20.92 -21.45 6.31
CA SER A 12 19.92 -21.22 7.38
C SER A 12 20.38 -21.84 8.70
N PRO A 13 20.28 -21.13 9.84
CA PRO A 13 20.47 -21.73 11.14
C PRO A 13 19.26 -22.58 11.51
N GLY A 14 19.55 -23.77 12.10
CA GLY A 14 18.58 -24.74 12.54
C GLY A 14 17.57 -24.18 13.56
N ASN A 15 16.39 -24.80 13.55
CA ASN A 15 15.28 -24.56 14.48
C ASN A 15 15.75 -24.65 15.94
N VAL A 16 15.73 -23.51 16.63
CA VAL A 16 15.72 -23.49 18.10
C VAL A 16 14.25 -23.37 18.53
N PHE A 17 13.72 -24.45 19.10
CA PHE A 17 12.43 -24.43 19.76
C PHE A 17 12.52 -23.55 21.02
N LEU A 18 11.86 -22.38 20.98
CA LEU A 18 11.51 -21.61 22.17
C LEU A 18 10.13 -22.05 22.65
N PRO A 19 9.90 -22.20 24.00
CA PRO A 19 8.61 -22.62 24.50
C PRO A 19 7.53 -21.58 24.19
N GLU A 20 6.40 -22.04 23.64
CA GLU A 20 5.21 -21.24 23.43
C GLU A 20 4.69 -20.71 24.76
N ILE A 21 4.90 -19.44 25.05
CA ILE A 21 4.10 -18.71 26.04
C ILE A 21 2.71 -18.57 25.39
N GLY A 22 1.69 -19.16 26.07
CA GLY A 22 0.31 -19.16 25.59
C GLY A 22 -0.21 -17.78 25.31
N VAL A 23 -0.08 -17.33 24.06
CA VAL A 23 -0.72 -16.16 23.54
C VAL A 23 -2.16 -16.55 23.23
N ASP A 24 -3.11 -15.92 23.89
CA ASP A 24 -4.54 -16.04 23.59
C ASP A 24 -4.75 -15.68 22.11
N ARG A 25 -4.85 -16.72 21.27
CA ARG A 25 -4.99 -16.61 19.80
C ARG A 25 -6.29 -15.93 19.37
N ASN A 26 -7.14 -15.53 20.31
CA ASN A 26 -8.42 -14.85 20.07
C ASN A 26 -8.35 -13.32 20.22
N ARG A 27 -7.28 -12.72 20.74
CA ARG A 27 -7.11 -11.27 20.74
C ARG A 27 -6.36 -10.84 19.49
N GLU A 28 -7.09 -10.25 18.58
CA GLU A 28 -6.51 -9.60 17.38
C GLU A 28 -5.54 -8.50 17.81
N ALA A 29 -4.36 -8.44 17.18
CA ALA A 29 -3.42 -7.35 17.43
C ALA A 29 -4.10 -6.02 17.07
N PRO A 30 -4.09 -5.02 17.97
CA PRO A 30 -4.73 -3.75 17.75
C PRO A 30 -4.09 -3.03 16.55
N LEU A 31 -4.90 -2.24 15.83
CA LEU A 31 -4.43 -1.39 14.76
C LEU A 31 -3.71 -0.16 15.33
N THR A 32 -2.60 0.23 14.73
CA THR A 32 -1.91 1.46 15.11
C THR A 32 -2.75 2.67 14.72
N ILE A 33 -3.19 3.44 15.72
CA ILE A 33 -3.90 4.70 15.52
C ILE A 33 -2.88 5.81 15.33
N LEU A 34 -2.94 6.50 14.19
CA LEU A 34 -2.07 7.62 13.83
C LEU A 34 -2.65 8.96 14.31
N TYR A 35 -3.97 9.06 14.31
CA TYR A 35 -4.71 10.24 14.76
C TYR A 35 -6.13 9.83 15.18
N ARG A 36 -6.66 10.49 16.22
CA ARG A 36 -8.05 10.33 16.65
C ARG A 36 -8.54 11.58 17.36
N ASP A 37 -9.78 11.97 17.06
CA ASP A 37 -10.56 12.93 17.82
C ASP A 37 -12.01 12.46 17.99
N GLU A 38 -12.95 13.36 18.24
CA GLU A 38 -14.39 13.06 18.40
C GLU A 38 -15.10 12.74 17.08
N HIS A 39 -14.46 13.00 15.94
CA HIS A 39 -15.08 13.01 14.61
C HIS A 39 -14.49 11.99 13.65
N ILE A 40 -13.19 11.76 13.76
CA ILE A 40 -12.43 10.90 12.84
C ILE A 40 -11.40 10.03 13.57
N VAL A 41 -11.02 8.95 12.94
CA VAL A 41 -9.87 8.13 13.34
C VAL A 41 -9.06 7.72 12.11
N VAL A 42 -7.75 7.82 12.20
CA VAL A 42 -6.81 7.46 11.14
C VAL A 42 -5.89 6.35 11.66
N ILE A 43 -5.75 5.29 10.89
CA ILE A 43 -4.90 4.16 11.26
C ILE A 43 -3.77 3.96 10.25
N ASP A 44 -2.70 3.28 10.70
CA ASP A 44 -1.75 2.62 9.82
C ASP A 44 -2.28 1.21 9.50
N LYS A 45 -2.88 1.04 8.32
CA LYS A 45 -3.40 -0.25 7.90
C LYS A 45 -2.25 -1.20 7.55
N PRO A 46 -2.12 -2.36 8.17
CA PRO A 46 -1.12 -3.35 7.76
C PRO A 46 -1.42 -3.90 6.36
N ALA A 47 -0.37 -4.34 5.65
CA ALA A 47 -0.54 -5.10 4.41
C ALA A 47 -1.22 -6.46 4.71
N GLY A 48 -1.96 -6.97 3.73
CA GLY A 48 -2.69 -8.23 3.87
C GLY A 48 -4.08 -8.10 4.51
N LEU A 49 -4.36 -7.01 5.24
CA LEU A 49 -5.66 -6.78 5.88
C LEU A 49 -6.65 -6.15 4.90
N LEU A 50 -7.84 -6.74 4.80
CA LEU A 50 -8.99 -6.17 4.08
C LEU A 50 -9.67 -5.09 4.94
N ILE A 51 -10.31 -4.10 4.29
CA ILE A 51 -11.05 -3.05 4.99
C ILE A 51 -12.39 -3.58 5.48
N HIS A 52 -13.14 -4.26 4.60
CA HIS A 52 -14.45 -4.83 4.86
C HIS A 52 -14.65 -6.13 4.07
N ARG A 53 -15.67 -6.92 4.43
CA ARG A 53 -15.99 -8.20 3.79
C ARG A 53 -16.36 -8.00 2.33
N SER A 54 -15.90 -8.90 1.46
CA SER A 54 -16.33 -9.00 0.06
C SER A 54 -16.82 -10.41 -0.28
N GLU A 55 -17.61 -10.54 -1.33
CA GLU A 55 -18.04 -11.85 -1.82
C GLU A 55 -16.87 -12.71 -2.31
N ILE A 56 -15.81 -12.07 -2.80
CA ILE A 56 -14.60 -12.75 -3.29
C ILE A 56 -13.78 -13.32 -2.13
N ASP A 57 -13.78 -12.63 -0.97
CA ASP A 57 -12.98 -12.98 0.20
C ASP A 57 -13.83 -13.62 1.30
N ARG A 58 -14.75 -14.52 0.95
CA ARG A 58 -15.72 -15.16 1.88
C ARG A 58 -15.05 -15.92 3.03
N HIS A 59 -13.83 -16.40 2.81
CA HIS A 59 -13.05 -17.16 3.80
C HIS A 59 -12.29 -16.27 4.79
N GLU A 60 -12.19 -14.96 4.50
CA GLU A 60 -11.55 -14.03 5.42
C GLU A 60 -12.51 -13.64 6.55
N THR A 61 -11.97 -13.64 7.76
CA THR A 61 -12.73 -13.31 8.97
C THR A 61 -12.27 -11.99 9.59
N ARG A 62 -11.14 -11.42 9.10
CA ARG A 62 -10.49 -10.25 9.67
C ARG A 62 -10.60 -9.04 8.75
N PHE A 63 -11.19 -7.96 9.26
CA PHE A 63 -11.39 -6.72 8.50
C PHE A 63 -11.06 -5.51 9.38
N ALA A 64 -10.39 -4.51 8.79
CA ALA A 64 -9.97 -3.30 9.51
C ALA A 64 -11.14 -2.59 10.22
N ILE A 65 -12.31 -2.57 9.59
CA ILE A 65 -13.53 -1.96 10.14
C ILE A 65 -13.97 -2.63 11.46
N GLN A 66 -13.89 -3.94 11.53
CA GLN A 66 -14.30 -4.70 12.71
C GLN A 66 -13.28 -4.56 13.84
N ILE A 67 -12.00 -4.75 13.51
CA ILE A 67 -10.92 -4.64 14.49
C ILE A 67 -10.92 -3.22 15.09
N LEU A 68 -11.02 -2.19 14.25
CA LEU A 68 -11.01 -0.80 14.73
C LEU A 68 -12.25 -0.49 15.56
N ARG A 69 -13.45 -0.91 15.12
CA ARG A 69 -14.70 -0.75 15.88
C ARG A 69 -14.56 -1.34 17.27
N ASP A 70 -14.08 -2.57 17.38
CA ASP A 70 -13.98 -3.30 18.65
C ASP A 70 -12.86 -2.71 19.53
N GLN A 71 -11.77 -2.23 18.91
CA GLN A 71 -10.67 -1.56 19.60
C GLN A 71 -11.07 -0.24 20.25
N ILE A 72 -11.92 0.56 19.60
CA ILE A 72 -12.32 1.88 20.09
C ILE A 72 -13.70 1.89 20.75
N GLY A 73 -14.44 0.77 20.70
CA GLY A 73 -15.78 0.64 21.24
C GLY A 73 -16.86 1.45 20.49
N GLN A 74 -16.62 1.82 19.24
CA GLN A 74 -17.48 2.70 18.47
C GLN A 74 -17.52 2.31 16.99
N ARG A 75 -18.70 2.47 16.34
CA ARG A 75 -18.83 2.26 14.89
C ARG A 75 -17.93 3.23 14.12
N VAL A 76 -17.37 2.74 13.01
CA VAL A 76 -16.51 3.51 12.10
C VAL A 76 -16.96 3.35 10.66
N TRP A 77 -16.76 4.38 9.85
CA TRP A 77 -17.13 4.43 8.43
C TRP A 77 -15.86 4.76 7.61
N PRO A 78 -15.40 3.84 6.74
CA PRO A 78 -14.26 4.13 5.87
C PRO A 78 -14.63 5.21 4.86
N THR A 79 -13.76 6.19 4.66
CA THR A 79 -13.97 7.30 3.73
C THR A 79 -13.32 7.06 2.38
N HIS A 80 -12.36 6.16 2.33
CA HIS A 80 -11.67 5.69 1.13
C HIS A 80 -11.20 4.24 1.33
N ARG A 81 -10.54 3.71 0.33
CA ARG A 81 -10.03 2.33 0.38
C ARG A 81 -8.56 2.23 0.03
N LEU A 82 -7.91 1.25 0.63
CA LEU A 82 -6.62 0.70 0.22
C LEU A 82 -6.82 -0.75 -0.19
N ASP A 83 -6.08 -1.20 -1.20
CA ASP A 83 -6.09 -2.61 -1.60
C ASP A 83 -5.57 -3.50 -0.45
N ARG A 84 -5.93 -4.79 -0.46
CA ARG A 84 -5.48 -5.77 0.55
C ARG A 84 -3.96 -5.71 0.77
N GLY A 85 -3.17 -5.74 -0.32
CA GLY A 85 -1.69 -5.73 -0.25
C GLY A 85 -1.07 -4.38 0.06
N THR A 86 -1.84 -3.28 0.04
CA THR A 86 -1.36 -1.92 0.32
C THR A 86 -1.45 -1.63 1.80
N SER A 87 -0.38 -1.09 2.40
CA SER A 87 -0.36 -0.62 3.79
C SER A 87 -0.46 0.91 3.87
N GLY A 88 -0.54 1.43 5.10
CA GLY A 88 -0.41 2.86 5.38
C GLY A 88 -1.71 3.57 5.75
N VAL A 89 -1.73 4.88 5.58
CA VAL A 89 -2.78 5.77 6.10
C VAL A 89 -4.16 5.41 5.59
N LEU A 90 -5.08 5.10 6.50
CA LEU A 90 -6.49 4.83 6.21
C LEU A 90 -7.38 5.64 7.16
N LEU A 91 -8.26 6.47 6.60
CA LEU A 91 -9.13 7.40 7.30
C LEU A 91 -10.54 6.82 7.46
N PHE A 92 -11.07 6.94 8.67
CA PHE A 92 -12.47 6.63 9.01
C PHE A 92 -13.14 7.83 9.65
N ALA A 93 -14.42 7.99 9.37
CA ALA A 93 -15.29 8.87 10.13
C ALA A 93 -15.95 8.10 11.30
N LEU A 94 -16.34 8.82 12.35
CA LEU A 94 -17.02 8.26 13.52
C LEU A 94 -18.56 8.40 13.44
N ASN A 95 -19.09 8.99 12.36
CA ASN A 95 -20.49 8.94 11.98
C ASN A 95 -20.68 8.97 10.45
N VAL A 96 -21.90 8.70 9.98
CA VAL A 96 -22.19 8.55 8.55
C VAL A 96 -22.21 9.90 7.81
N GLU A 97 -22.62 10.98 8.46
CA GLU A 97 -22.69 12.31 7.89
C GLU A 97 -21.28 12.83 7.55
N LEU A 98 -20.36 12.67 8.50
CA LEU A 98 -18.94 13.04 8.30
C LEU A 98 -18.25 12.14 7.27
N ALA A 99 -18.62 10.85 7.19
CA ALA A 99 -18.16 9.99 6.11
C ALA A 99 -18.57 10.54 4.75
N GLY A 100 -19.80 11.05 4.61
CA GLY A 100 -20.27 11.73 3.42
C GLY A 100 -19.51 13.03 3.10
N VAL A 101 -19.19 13.85 4.12
CA VAL A 101 -18.36 15.06 3.96
C VAL A 101 -16.97 14.71 3.42
N LEU A 102 -16.30 13.77 4.06
CA LEU A 102 -14.97 13.31 3.65
C LEU A 102 -14.98 12.62 2.28
N GLY A 103 -16.00 11.78 2.01
CA GLY A 103 -16.18 11.14 0.70
C GLY A 103 -16.22 12.16 -0.43
N ARG A 104 -16.93 13.28 -0.26
CA ARG A 104 -16.96 14.38 -1.23
C ARG A 104 -15.59 15.04 -1.44
N GLN A 105 -14.72 15.10 -0.44
CA GLN A 105 -13.35 15.60 -0.62
C GLN A 105 -12.54 14.65 -1.52
N PHE A 106 -12.68 13.33 -1.34
CA PHE A 106 -12.05 12.34 -2.23
C PHE A 106 -12.58 12.44 -3.67
N GLU A 107 -13.90 12.59 -3.85
CA GLU A 107 -14.54 12.73 -5.16
C GLU A 107 -14.10 14.01 -5.90
N LYS A 108 -14.00 15.14 -5.17
CA LYS A 108 -13.52 16.42 -5.71
C LYS A 108 -12.02 16.46 -5.94
N GLY A 109 -11.26 15.46 -5.46
CA GLY A 109 -9.81 15.40 -5.61
C GLY A 109 -9.04 16.40 -4.72
N THR A 110 -9.65 16.93 -3.66
CA THR A 110 -9.00 17.85 -2.72
C THR A 110 -8.14 17.15 -1.68
N VAL A 111 -8.26 15.82 -1.57
CA VAL A 111 -7.41 14.98 -0.72
C VAL A 111 -6.12 14.66 -1.42
N GLU A 112 -5.00 15.11 -0.87
CA GLU A 112 -3.68 14.75 -1.36
C GLU A 112 -3.23 13.41 -0.78
N LYS A 113 -2.59 12.60 -1.60
CA LYS A 113 -2.18 11.24 -1.25
C LYS A 113 -0.77 11.01 -1.75
N ARG A 114 0.12 10.55 -0.87
CA ARG A 114 1.46 10.12 -1.26
C ARG A 114 1.67 8.66 -0.94
N TYR A 115 2.26 7.98 -1.90
CA TYR A 115 2.58 6.56 -1.77
C TYR A 115 4.05 6.33 -2.07
N TRP A 116 4.63 5.34 -1.43
CA TRP A 116 5.91 4.77 -1.83
C TRP A 116 5.69 3.39 -2.43
N ALA A 117 6.45 3.09 -3.50
CA ALA A 117 6.47 1.77 -4.10
C ALA A 117 7.89 1.37 -4.53
N VAL A 118 8.24 0.10 -4.33
CA VAL A 118 9.41 -0.49 -4.97
C VAL A 118 8.97 -1.09 -6.29
N VAL A 119 9.63 -0.69 -7.36
CA VAL A 119 9.30 -1.09 -8.73
C VAL A 119 10.47 -1.80 -9.42
N ARG A 120 10.16 -2.63 -10.40
CA ARG A 120 11.16 -3.21 -11.30
C ARG A 120 11.65 -2.18 -12.30
N GLY A 121 12.97 -2.18 -12.55
CA GLY A 121 13.61 -1.27 -13.51
C GLY A 121 13.91 0.10 -12.93
N HIS A 122 14.46 0.97 -13.77
CA HIS A 122 14.78 2.35 -13.44
C HIS A 122 13.86 3.26 -14.28
N PRO A 123 12.72 3.71 -13.75
CA PRO A 123 11.91 4.73 -14.42
C PRO A 123 12.69 6.05 -14.50
N PRO A 124 12.33 6.99 -15.38
CA PRO A 124 12.86 8.35 -15.35
C PRO A 124 12.81 8.96 -13.94
N ALA A 125 13.64 9.99 -13.69
CA ALA A 125 13.73 10.63 -12.37
C ALA A 125 12.37 11.12 -11.85
N GLU A 126 11.53 11.61 -12.75
CA GLU A 126 10.16 12.03 -12.50
C GLU A 126 9.31 11.88 -13.76
N GLY A 127 8.00 11.92 -13.61
CA GLY A 127 7.09 11.87 -14.74
C GLY A 127 5.62 11.91 -14.36
N VAL A 128 4.79 11.99 -15.39
CA VAL A 128 3.34 11.93 -15.28
C VAL A 128 2.85 10.75 -16.10
N ILE A 129 2.06 9.88 -15.50
CA ILE A 129 1.37 8.81 -16.20
C ILE A 129 -0.06 9.27 -16.41
N ASP A 130 -0.36 9.75 -17.59
CA ASP A 130 -1.70 10.10 -18.06
C ASP A 130 -2.20 8.99 -18.98
N HIS A 131 -2.87 8.01 -18.39
CA HIS A 131 -3.34 6.83 -19.12
C HIS A 131 -4.72 6.42 -18.61
N PRO A 132 -5.78 6.54 -19.45
CA PRO A 132 -7.12 6.16 -19.05
C PRO A 132 -7.21 4.70 -18.65
N LEU A 133 -7.98 4.41 -17.62
CA LEU A 133 -8.13 3.06 -17.07
C LEU A 133 -9.57 2.56 -17.27
N SER A 134 -9.71 1.38 -17.90
CA SER A 134 -11.01 0.70 -17.99
C SER A 134 -11.59 0.49 -16.58
N ARG A 135 -12.89 0.75 -16.42
CA ARG A 135 -13.58 0.51 -15.15
C ARG A 135 -13.46 -0.96 -14.78
N GLN A 136 -12.89 -1.24 -13.64
CA GLN A 136 -12.94 -2.56 -13.03
C GLN A 136 -14.09 -2.57 -12.04
N ARG A 137 -15.02 -3.53 -12.19
CA ARG A 137 -16.13 -3.69 -11.24
C ARG A 137 -15.60 -3.85 -9.83
N ASP A 138 -16.17 -3.10 -8.92
CA ASP A 138 -15.98 -3.35 -7.51
C ASP A 138 -16.84 -4.55 -7.12
N PRO A 139 -16.33 -5.55 -6.38
CA PRO A 139 -17.13 -6.64 -5.83
C PRO A 139 -18.30 -6.17 -4.95
N TYR A 140 -18.27 -4.92 -4.53
CA TYR A 140 -19.28 -4.27 -3.69
C TYR A 140 -20.31 -3.47 -4.49
N GLU A 141 -20.13 -3.28 -5.80
CA GLU A 141 -21.15 -2.64 -6.64
C GLU A 141 -22.31 -3.61 -6.86
N PHE A 142 -23.52 -3.19 -6.47
CA PHE A 142 -24.76 -3.92 -6.70
C PHE A 142 -24.88 -4.32 -8.18
N GLN A 143 -25.39 -5.52 -8.48
CA GLN A 143 -25.54 -6.04 -9.85
C GLN A 143 -26.70 -5.33 -10.58
N GLY A 144 -26.66 -4.02 -10.69
CA GLY A 144 -27.58 -3.21 -11.50
C GLY A 144 -26.85 -2.69 -12.73
N GLU A 145 -27.41 -2.95 -13.91
CA GLU A 145 -27.06 -2.47 -15.25
C GLU A 145 -25.59 -2.62 -15.70
N ARG A 146 -25.42 -3.12 -16.92
CA ARG A 146 -24.16 -3.14 -17.66
C ARG A 146 -23.68 -1.71 -17.91
N SER A 147 -23.12 -1.04 -16.89
CA SER A 147 -22.45 0.23 -17.11
C SER A 147 -21.31 0.04 -18.11
N SER A 148 -21.22 0.93 -19.09
CA SER A 148 -20.19 0.90 -20.13
C SER A 148 -18.81 0.72 -19.49
N GLN A 149 -18.01 -0.21 -20.02
CA GLN A 149 -16.62 -0.42 -19.61
C GLN A 149 -15.70 0.70 -20.15
N ALA A 150 -16.23 1.88 -20.40
CA ALA A 150 -15.49 3.01 -20.93
C ALA A 150 -14.28 3.31 -20.03
N ALA A 151 -13.15 3.57 -20.65
CA ALA A 151 -11.95 3.99 -19.95
C ALA A 151 -12.20 5.36 -19.29
N GLN A 152 -11.81 5.47 -18.03
CA GLN A 152 -11.93 6.71 -17.24
C GLN A 152 -10.57 7.38 -17.16
N ALA A 153 -10.54 8.71 -17.28
CA ALA A 153 -9.32 9.50 -17.11
C ALA A 153 -8.63 9.14 -15.78
N ALA A 154 -7.35 8.89 -15.85
CA ALA A 154 -6.53 8.53 -14.71
C ALA A 154 -5.14 9.14 -14.86
N VAL A 155 -4.70 9.89 -13.83
CA VAL A 155 -3.43 10.61 -13.83
C VAL A 155 -2.69 10.33 -12.53
N THR A 156 -1.40 9.98 -12.65
CA THR A 156 -0.48 9.78 -11.51
C THR A 156 0.83 10.49 -11.80
N ARG A 157 1.28 11.35 -10.88
CA ARG A 157 2.66 11.86 -10.87
C ARG A 157 3.55 10.89 -10.12
N TYR A 158 4.80 10.79 -10.54
CA TYR A 158 5.79 10.02 -9.79
C TYR A 158 7.15 10.70 -9.79
N ARG A 159 7.93 10.38 -8.76
CA ARG A 159 9.33 10.78 -8.61
C ARG A 159 10.13 9.58 -8.11
N ARG A 160 11.26 9.28 -8.76
CA ARG A 160 12.18 8.26 -8.31
C ARG A 160 13.03 8.81 -7.15
N LEU A 161 13.00 8.10 -6.02
CA LEU A 161 13.71 8.49 -4.80
C LEU A 161 15.06 7.80 -4.67
N ALA A 162 15.15 6.55 -5.14
CA ALA A 162 16.37 5.74 -5.11
C ALA A 162 16.32 4.68 -6.22
N GLU A 163 17.50 4.17 -6.57
CA GLU A 163 17.64 3.06 -7.52
C GLU A 163 18.78 2.15 -7.13
N THR A 164 18.74 0.90 -7.59
CA THR A 164 19.81 -0.06 -7.45
C THR A 164 19.84 -1.03 -8.63
N GLU A 165 21.02 -1.52 -8.96
CA GLU A 165 21.23 -2.62 -9.88
C GLU A 165 21.93 -3.76 -9.15
N LEU A 166 21.27 -4.91 -9.08
CA LEU A 166 21.81 -6.10 -8.44
C LEU A 166 22.47 -6.98 -9.51
N PRO A 167 23.69 -7.51 -9.27
CA PRO A 167 24.41 -8.38 -10.21
C PRO A 167 23.82 -9.81 -10.17
N VAL A 168 22.49 -9.93 -10.37
CA VAL A 168 21.73 -11.17 -10.32
C VAL A 168 20.80 -11.26 -11.51
N MET A 169 20.84 -12.39 -12.22
CA MET A 169 19.92 -12.69 -13.30
C MET A 169 18.62 -13.26 -12.77
N VAL A 170 17.59 -12.40 -12.61
CA VAL A 170 16.23 -12.81 -12.18
C VAL A 170 15.37 -13.20 -13.37
N ASP A 171 15.55 -12.53 -14.50
CA ASP A 171 14.84 -12.82 -15.75
C ASP A 171 15.87 -13.12 -16.85
N ARG A 172 15.93 -12.36 -17.93
CA ARG A 172 16.77 -12.61 -19.12
C ARG A 172 18.08 -11.81 -19.13
N TYR A 173 18.22 -10.83 -18.25
CA TYR A 173 19.40 -9.96 -18.19
C TYR A 173 20.35 -10.39 -17.07
N PRO A 174 21.66 -10.21 -17.22
CA PRO A 174 22.66 -10.63 -16.22
C PRO A 174 22.56 -9.85 -14.91
N SER A 175 21.90 -8.70 -14.92
CA SER A 175 21.61 -7.89 -13.74
C SER A 175 20.12 -7.56 -13.65
N SER A 176 19.68 -7.15 -12.48
CA SER A 176 18.29 -6.78 -12.21
C SER A 176 18.22 -5.41 -11.55
N ARG A 177 17.36 -4.55 -12.11
CA ARG A 177 17.22 -3.16 -11.70
C ARG A 177 15.95 -2.94 -10.91
N TYR A 178 16.04 -2.12 -9.87
CA TYR A 178 14.93 -1.77 -8.99
C TYR A 178 15.03 -0.30 -8.60
N ALA A 179 13.87 0.32 -8.33
CA ALA A 179 13.80 1.69 -7.87
C ALA A 179 12.73 1.86 -6.79
N LEU A 180 12.95 2.79 -5.87
CA LEU A 180 11.92 3.33 -5.00
C LEU A 180 11.33 4.55 -5.68
N VAL A 181 10.01 4.58 -5.80
CA VAL A 181 9.27 5.73 -6.36
C VAL A 181 8.27 6.28 -5.36
N GLU A 182 8.17 7.59 -5.31
CA GLU A 182 7.06 8.31 -4.70
C GLU A 182 5.99 8.53 -5.76
N LEU A 183 4.73 8.34 -5.38
CA LEU A 183 3.57 8.40 -6.28
C LEU A 183 2.53 9.34 -5.70
N GLU A 184 2.03 10.23 -6.53
CA GLU A 184 0.94 11.16 -6.22
C GLU A 184 -0.22 10.92 -7.20
N PRO A 185 -1.25 10.12 -6.82
CA PRO A 185 -2.42 9.92 -7.67
C PRO A 185 -3.33 11.14 -7.64
N ILE A 186 -3.45 11.83 -8.79
CA ILE A 186 -4.36 12.97 -8.96
C ILE A 186 -5.82 12.49 -9.04
N THR A 187 -6.03 11.34 -9.62
CA THR A 187 -7.33 10.64 -9.67
C THR A 187 -7.29 9.40 -8.77
N GLY A 188 -8.45 8.77 -8.51
CA GLY A 188 -8.57 7.63 -7.60
C GLY A 188 -9.23 6.41 -8.22
N ARG A 189 -8.75 5.88 -9.36
CA ARG A 189 -9.35 4.70 -9.99
C ARG A 189 -8.87 3.41 -9.33
N ARG A 190 -9.70 2.35 -9.43
CA ARG A 190 -9.37 1.05 -8.83
C ARG A 190 -8.01 0.52 -9.35
N HIS A 191 -7.13 0.15 -8.43
CA HIS A 191 -5.76 -0.31 -8.70
C HIS A 191 -4.92 0.67 -9.54
N GLN A 192 -5.23 1.97 -9.54
CA GLN A 192 -4.63 2.95 -10.44
C GLN A 192 -3.10 2.91 -10.43
N LEU A 193 -2.46 3.06 -9.28
CA LEU A 193 -1.00 3.08 -9.16
C LEU A 193 -0.36 1.80 -9.70
N ARG A 194 -0.94 0.65 -9.38
CA ARG A 194 -0.48 -0.67 -9.82
C ARG A 194 -0.56 -0.84 -11.33
N ARG A 195 -1.67 -0.39 -11.93
CA ARG A 195 -1.93 -0.44 -13.39
C ARG A 195 -1.06 0.56 -14.14
N HIS A 196 -0.91 1.78 -13.63
CA HIS A 196 -0.07 2.81 -14.21
C HIS A 196 1.41 2.40 -14.24
N LEU A 197 1.94 1.91 -13.12
CA LEU A 197 3.32 1.45 -13.08
C LEU A 197 3.56 0.23 -13.98
N LYS A 198 2.59 -0.68 -14.10
CA LYS A 198 2.66 -1.77 -15.09
C LYS A 198 2.64 -1.22 -16.52
N HIS A 199 1.80 -0.22 -16.81
CA HIS A 199 1.68 0.42 -18.13
C HIS A 199 3.03 0.97 -18.62
N ILE A 200 3.75 1.67 -17.76
CA ILE A 200 5.10 2.20 -18.07
C ILE A 200 6.22 1.15 -17.92
N ALA A 201 5.90 -0.14 -17.85
CA ALA A 201 6.83 -1.27 -17.74
C ALA A 201 7.67 -1.31 -16.43
N HIS A 202 7.24 -0.61 -15.39
CA HIS A 202 7.84 -0.61 -14.05
C HIS A 202 6.89 -1.16 -12.98
N PRO A 203 6.46 -2.43 -13.09
CA PRO A 203 5.47 -3.01 -12.16
C PRO A 203 6.02 -3.07 -10.73
N ILE A 204 5.09 -2.95 -9.77
CA ILE A 204 5.39 -3.01 -8.33
C ILE A 204 5.87 -4.41 -7.95
N ILE A 205 6.90 -4.48 -7.11
CA ILE A 205 7.39 -5.72 -6.52
C ILE A 205 6.38 -6.25 -5.49
N GLY A 206 6.16 -7.57 -5.52
CA GLY A 206 5.21 -8.24 -4.64
C GLY A 206 3.74 -8.10 -5.06
N ASP A 207 3.45 -7.36 -6.14
CA ASP A 207 2.09 -7.30 -6.70
C ASP A 207 1.74 -8.61 -7.41
N ALA A 208 0.76 -9.36 -6.87
CA ALA A 208 0.35 -10.66 -7.39
C ALA A 208 -0.39 -10.56 -8.74
N THR A 209 -1.07 -9.44 -9.01
CA THR A 209 -1.91 -9.27 -10.21
C THR A 209 -1.18 -8.58 -11.35
N TYR A 210 -0.45 -7.50 -11.06
CA TYR A 210 0.18 -6.65 -12.06
C TYR A 210 1.69 -6.75 -12.07
N GLY A 211 2.29 -7.38 -11.06
CA GLY A 211 3.72 -7.59 -10.89
C GLY A 211 4.31 -8.64 -11.84
N LYS A 212 5.58 -8.91 -11.65
CA LYS A 212 6.33 -9.97 -12.35
C LYS A 212 6.66 -11.10 -11.39
N GLY A 213 6.06 -12.27 -11.55
CA GLY A 213 6.18 -13.40 -10.62
C GLY A 213 7.61 -13.82 -10.30
N ARG A 214 8.53 -13.79 -11.29
CA ARG A 214 9.96 -14.11 -11.05
C ARG A 214 10.61 -13.12 -10.08
N HIS A 215 10.38 -11.82 -10.26
CA HIS A 215 10.90 -10.78 -9.38
C HIS A 215 10.25 -10.83 -7.99
N ASN A 216 8.94 -11.12 -7.92
CA ASN A 216 8.25 -11.29 -6.64
C ASN A 216 8.85 -12.46 -5.85
N ARG A 217 9.10 -13.61 -6.50
CA ARG A 217 9.73 -14.77 -5.88
C ARG A 217 11.16 -14.45 -5.43
N PHE A 218 11.94 -13.80 -6.26
CA PHE A 218 13.29 -13.36 -5.90
C PHE A 218 13.27 -12.49 -4.63
N PHE A 219 12.35 -11.55 -4.52
CA PHE A 219 12.24 -10.71 -3.31
C PHE A 219 11.80 -11.51 -2.07
N ALA A 220 10.93 -12.49 -2.23
CA ALA A 220 10.54 -13.37 -1.14
C ALA A 220 11.74 -14.20 -0.64
N GLU A 221 12.53 -14.77 -1.55
CA GLU A 221 13.67 -15.64 -1.23
C GLU A 221 14.87 -14.87 -0.69
N GLN A 222 15.21 -13.69 -1.26
CA GLN A 222 16.41 -12.95 -0.92
C GLN A 222 16.19 -11.92 0.20
N PHE A 223 15.02 -11.31 0.26
CA PHE A 223 14.74 -10.21 1.19
C PHE A 223 13.66 -10.57 2.23
N GLY A 224 13.10 -11.78 2.19
CA GLY A 224 11.99 -12.19 3.07
C GLY A 224 10.72 -11.36 2.85
N CYS A 225 10.53 -10.82 1.63
CA CYS A 225 9.41 -9.94 1.34
C CYS A 225 8.28 -10.68 0.62
N HIS A 226 7.20 -10.97 1.34
CA HIS A 226 6.04 -11.74 0.86
C HIS A 226 4.82 -10.86 0.56
N ARG A 227 4.96 -9.56 0.55
CA ARG A 227 3.87 -8.59 0.34
C ARG A 227 4.11 -7.69 -0.87
N SER A 228 3.06 -7.00 -1.33
CA SER A 228 3.23 -5.88 -2.26
C SER A 228 3.97 -4.73 -1.59
N LEU A 229 5.02 -4.22 -2.22
CA LEU A 229 5.81 -3.08 -1.76
C LEU A 229 5.16 -1.78 -2.23
N LEU A 230 3.91 -1.54 -1.78
CA LEU A 230 3.14 -0.31 -1.97
C LEU A 230 2.57 0.12 -0.61
N ALA A 231 2.79 1.37 -0.24
CA ALA A 231 2.30 1.95 1.00
C ALA A 231 1.81 3.39 0.80
N CYS A 232 0.66 3.74 1.37
CA CYS A 232 0.18 5.11 1.52
C CYS A 232 0.92 5.75 2.70
N ILE A 233 1.93 6.56 2.42
CA ILE A 233 2.79 7.15 3.46
C ILE A 233 2.24 8.46 4.03
N GLU A 234 1.33 9.12 3.31
CA GLU A 234 0.78 10.40 3.71
C GLU A 234 -0.60 10.62 3.10
N LEU A 235 -1.47 11.21 3.90
CA LEU A 235 -2.79 11.69 3.51
C LEU A 235 -2.99 13.10 4.04
N ALA A 236 -3.34 14.07 3.18
CA ALA A 236 -3.68 15.42 3.59
C ALA A 236 -5.10 15.77 3.13
N PHE A 237 -5.94 16.22 4.08
CA PHE A 237 -7.37 16.48 3.87
C PHE A 237 -7.85 17.57 4.84
N ASP A 238 -9.01 18.16 4.57
CA ASP A 238 -9.60 19.14 5.48
C ASP A 238 -10.47 18.42 6.51
N HIS A 239 -10.24 18.74 7.79
CA HIS A 239 -11.03 18.16 8.87
C HIS A 239 -12.51 18.49 8.70
N PRO A 240 -13.42 17.48 8.78
CA PRO A 240 -14.81 17.63 8.31
C PRO A 240 -15.65 18.60 9.14
N VAL A 241 -15.21 18.98 10.34
CA VAL A 241 -15.92 19.90 11.24
C VAL A 241 -15.19 21.24 11.34
N SER A 242 -13.89 21.24 11.66
CA SER A 242 -13.13 22.47 11.85
C SER A 242 -12.65 23.13 10.55
N GLY A 243 -12.62 22.37 9.44
CA GLY A 243 -12.03 22.82 8.18
C GLY A 243 -10.50 22.93 8.19
N GLN A 244 -9.84 22.64 9.30
CA GLN A 244 -8.38 22.69 9.39
C GLN A 244 -7.75 21.63 8.49
N ARG A 245 -6.70 22.02 7.72
CA ARG A 245 -5.90 21.09 6.94
C ARG A 245 -5.10 20.17 7.85
N LEU A 246 -5.36 18.88 7.81
CA LEU A 246 -4.61 17.84 8.50
C LEU A 246 -3.70 17.11 7.51
N GLN A 247 -2.48 16.82 7.93
CA GLN A 247 -1.50 16.03 7.20
C GLN A 247 -1.07 14.87 8.10
N ILE A 248 -1.54 13.67 7.79
CA ILE A 248 -1.27 12.47 8.58
C ILE A 248 -0.29 11.59 7.83
N LYS A 249 0.74 11.12 8.53
CA LYS A 249 1.79 10.27 7.98
C LYS A 249 1.80 8.91 8.64
N ALA A 250 2.11 7.87 7.85
CA ALA A 250 2.38 6.52 8.33
C ALA A 250 3.84 6.15 8.01
N PRO A 251 4.60 5.63 8.97
CA PRO A 251 5.95 5.17 8.71
C PRO A 251 5.92 3.90 7.84
N VAL A 252 6.88 3.77 6.94
CA VAL A 252 7.12 2.48 6.29
C VAL A 252 7.72 1.53 7.31
N SER A 253 7.10 0.37 7.50
CA SER A 253 7.42 -0.59 8.57
C SER A 253 7.51 -2.03 8.07
N GLY A 254 7.91 -2.96 8.96
CA GLY A 254 7.94 -4.40 8.71
C GLY A 254 8.78 -4.79 7.50
N GLU A 255 8.30 -5.76 6.72
CA GLU A 255 9.00 -6.27 5.53
C GLU A 255 9.37 -5.17 4.53
N PHE A 256 8.57 -4.12 4.39
CA PHE A 256 8.86 -3.02 3.48
C PHE A 256 10.11 -2.25 3.94
N ALA A 257 10.14 -1.82 5.20
CA ALA A 257 11.30 -1.12 5.76
C ALA A 257 12.56 -1.99 5.74
N ALA A 258 12.43 -3.28 6.08
CA ALA A 258 13.52 -4.23 6.02
C ALA A 258 14.08 -4.38 4.59
N THR A 259 13.20 -4.45 3.59
CA THR A 259 13.59 -4.51 2.18
C THR A 259 14.34 -3.26 1.73
N LEU A 260 13.85 -2.05 2.10
CA LEU A 260 14.54 -0.79 1.78
C LEU A 260 15.95 -0.78 2.38
N ALA A 261 16.10 -1.18 3.65
CA ALA A 261 17.38 -1.23 4.33
C ALA A 261 18.36 -2.21 3.67
N GLN A 262 17.89 -3.40 3.26
CA GLN A 262 18.69 -4.41 2.56
C GLN A 262 19.11 -3.97 1.15
N LEU A 263 18.29 -3.14 0.48
CA LEU A 263 18.65 -2.50 -0.80
C LEU A 263 19.59 -1.30 -0.63
N GLY A 264 20.00 -0.97 0.62
CA GLY A 264 20.87 0.15 0.95
C GLY A 264 20.17 1.51 0.93
N TRP A 265 18.85 1.53 0.86
CA TRP A 265 18.07 2.76 0.81
C TRP A 265 17.68 3.20 2.23
N ARG A 266 18.31 4.27 2.70
CA ARG A 266 18.04 4.84 4.03
C ARG A 266 17.26 6.15 3.87
N PHE A 267 16.06 6.18 4.45
CA PHE A 267 15.25 7.38 4.52
C PHE A 267 15.03 7.76 5.98
N PRO A 268 14.93 9.06 6.30
CA PRO A 268 14.52 9.48 7.64
C PRO A 268 13.22 8.78 8.00
N LYS A 269 13.08 8.38 9.25
CA LYS A 269 11.78 7.93 9.76
C LYS A 269 10.79 9.08 9.57
N VAL A 270 9.74 8.84 8.80
CA VAL A 270 8.66 9.81 8.51
C VAL A 270 7.84 10.02 9.78
#